data_a79b0fffe1995cb8fc0c4e6e7d4cd544
#
_entry.id   a79b0fffe1995cb8fc0c4e6e7d4cd544
#
_cell.length_a   1.000
_cell.length_b   1.000
_cell.length_c   1.000
_cell.angle_alpha   90.00
_cell.angle_beta   90.00
_cell.angle_gamma   90.00
#
_symmetry.space_group_name_H-M   'P 1'
#
loop_
_entity.id
_entity.type
_entity.pdbx_description
1 polymer ?
#
loop_
_entity_poly.entity_id
_entity_poly.type
_entity_poly.pdbx_seq_one_letter_code
_entity_poly.pdbx_strand_id
1 'polypeptide(L)'
;MTHTPEQEYGIYHFLNEANKDATLKNSLYYQLESECMANGNYLGSPALAMKVLNNDVKGCLFFDLEKGALDNIELFARNQAVTPPIRTLNCDSIDGVLKLLSSLPKSTFLHIDPYEIDKTNNNGHTYLDVLIGATKLGMKCLLWYGFMTINDKQVLNKYMSEKFNKVGIKDYTCAELIMNAIKKDTVVCNPGILGSGILATNLSQKSNSIIKDYSKKLVGIYKDALYQEFDGSLYHDTISKKQNIRIKRHL
;
A
#
# COMPACT_ATOMS: atom_id res chain seq x y z
N MET A 1 20.72 -9.19 -4.01
CA MET A 1 19.96 -9.40 -2.75
C MET A 1 19.78 -10.89 -2.53
N THR A 2 19.87 -11.33 -1.27
CA THR A 2 19.58 -12.72 -0.94
C THR A 2 18.06 -12.93 -1.06
N HIS A 3 17.65 -13.92 -1.84
CA HIS A 3 16.27 -14.32 -1.96
C HIS A 3 15.77 -14.84 -0.61
N THR A 4 14.75 -14.23 -0.02
CA THR A 4 14.20 -14.66 1.27
C THR A 4 12.86 -15.38 1.06
N PRO A 5 12.45 -16.27 1.98
CA PRO A 5 11.16 -16.96 1.89
C PRO A 5 9.96 -15.99 1.80
N GLU A 6 10.04 -14.83 2.46
CA GLU A 6 8.99 -13.81 2.42
C GLU A 6 8.85 -13.21 1.01
N GLN A 7 9.95 -13.03 0.29
CA GLN A 7 9.96 -12.51 -1.07
C GLN A 7 9.41 -13.52 -2.08
N GLU A 8 9.55 -14.81 -1.81
CA GLU A 8 9.04 -15.89 -2.68
C GLU A 8 7.56 -15.75 -2.96
N TYR A 9 6.77 -15.40 -1.95
CA TYR A 9 5.32 -15.23 -2.09
C TYR A 9 4.91 -13.79 -2.48
N GLY A 10 5.86 -12.87 -2.53
CA GLY A 10 5.70 -11.47 -2.95
C GLY A 10 6.06 -11.28 -4.43
N ILE A 11 7.16 -10.55 -4.66
CA ILE A 11 7.56 -10.12 -6.00
C ILE A 11 7.88 -11.29 -6.94
N TYR A 12 8.51 -12.36 -6.46
CA TYR A 12 8.84 -13.52 -7.30
C TYR A 12 7.59 -14.25 -7.78
N HIS A 13 6.63 -14.49 -6.88
CA HIS A 13 5.33 -15.05 -7.24
C HIS A 13 4.60 -14.16 -8.25
N PHE A 14 4.56 -12.85 -7.97
CA PHE A 14 3.94 -11.89 -8.88
C PHE A 14 4.54 -11.98 -10.28
N LEU A 15 5.87 -11.90 -10.43
CA LEU A 15 6.51 -11.91 -11.74
C LEU A 15 6.28 -13.22 -12.49
N ASN A 16 6.29 -14.35 -11.78
CA ASN A 16 6.05 -15.66 -12.38
C ASN A 16 4.60 -15.80 -12.87
N GLU A 17 3.64 -15.47 -12.04
CA GLU A 17 2.22 -15.66 -12.37
C GLU A 17 1.66 -14.55 -13.27
N ALA A 18 2.07 -13.30 -13.08
CA ALA A 18 1.65 -12.17 -13.91
C ALA A 18 2.05 -12.33 -15.37
N ASN A 19 3.11 -13.08 -15.66
CA ASN A 19 3.49 -13.43 -17.03
C ASN A 19 2.38 -14.16 -17.81
N LYS A 20 1.44 -14.80 -17.10
CA LYS A 20 0.31 -15.55 -17.68
C LYS A 20 -0.93 -14.67 -17.92
N ASP A 21 -1.00 -13.46 -17.36
CA ASP A 21 -2.08 -12.48 -17.55
C ASP A 21 -1.60 -11.30 -18.38
N ALA A 22 -2.18 -11.10 -19.56
CA ALA A 22 -1.77 -10.05 -20.50
C ALA A 22 -1.84 -8.63 -19.89
N THR A 23 -2.80 -8.36 -19.00
CA THR A 23 -2.94 -7.04 -18.37
C THR A 23 -1.84 -6.80 -17.34
N LEU A 24 -1.56 -7.79 -16.50
CA LEU A 24 -0.50 -7.70 -15.50
C LEU A 24 0.88 -7.65 -16.15
N LYS A 25 1.11 -8.49 -17.18
CA LYS A 25 2.34 -8.51 -17.96
C LYS A 25 2.63 -7.18 -18.66
N ASN A 26 1.60 -6.51 -19.17
CA ASN A 26 1.73 -5.21 -19.83
C ASN A 26 1.73 -4.03 -18.83
N SER A 27 1.63 -4.28 -17.52
CA SER A 27 1.75 -3.21 -16.53
C SER A 27 3.18 -2.67 -16.49
N LEU A 28 3.30 -1.34 -16.27
CA LEU A 28 4.60 -0.71 -16.11
C LEU A 28 5.39 -1.32 -14.92
N TYR A 29 4.68 -1.69 -13.85
CA TYR A 29 5.29 -2.36 -12.70
C TYR A 29 5.96 -3.68 -13.10
N TYR A 30 5.24 -4.55 -13.83
CA TYR A 30 5.82 -5.82 -14.31
C TYR A 30 7.04 -5.60 -15.20
N GLN A 31 6.96 -4.65 -16.13
CA GLN A 31 8.06 -4.36 -17.05
C GLN A 31 9.31 -3.90 -16.30
N LEU A 32 9.18 -2.93 -15.40
CA LEU A 32 10.28 -2.39 -14.61
C LEU A 32 10.91 -3.46 -13.69
N GLU A 33 10.08 -4.24 -13.00
CA GLU A 33 10.59 -5.26 -12.09
C GLU A 33 11.21 -6.44 -12.82
N SER A 34 10.65 -6.87 -13.94
CA SER A 34 11.24 -7.94 -14.76
C SER A 34 12.62 -7.57 -15.28
N GLU A 35 12.81 -6.32 -15.70
CA GLU A 35 14.12 -5.82 -16.14
C GLU A 35 15.14 -5.83 -14.99
N CYS A 36 14.73 -5.37 -13.82
CA CYS A 36 15.61 -5.34 -12.64
C CYS A 36 15.93 -6.74 -12.12
N MET A 37 14.95 -7.64 -12.10
CA MET A 37 15.15 -9.02 -11.67
C MET A 37 16.08 -9.81 -12.58
N ALA A 38 16.11 -9.53 -13.87
CA ALA A 38 17.08 -10.11 -14.79
C ALA A 38 18.54 -9.80 -14.39
N ASN A 39 18.76 -8.73 -13.62
CA ASN A 39 20.05 -8.32 -13.08
C ASN A 39 20.22 -8.68 -11.59
N GLY A 40 19.37 -9.56 -11.04
CA GLY A 40 19.41 -9.99 -9.64
C GLY A 40 19.01 -8.94 -8.61
N ASN A 41 18.28 -7.89 -9.04
CA ASN A 41 17.80 -6.80 -8.18
C ASN A 41 16.28 -6.64 -8.33
N TYR A 42 15.66 -5.96 -7.38
CA TYR A 42 14.30 -5.45 -7.52
C TYR A 42 14.22 -4.00 -7.06
N LEU A 43 13.20 -3.30 -7.52
CA LEU A 43 12.97 -1.91 -7.14
C LEU A 43 12.11 -1.85 -5.87
N GLY A 44 12.55 -1.09 -4.89
CA GLY A 44 11.67 -0.68 -3.80
C GLY A 44 10.74 0.47 -4.24
N SER A 45 9.69 0.74 -3.45
CA SER A 45 8.73 1.81 -3.75
C SER A 45 9.36 3.18 -4.06
N PRO A 46 10.44 3.64 -3.38
CA PRO A 46 11.10 4.89 -3.75
C PRO A 46 11.71 4.87 -5.15
N ALA A 47 12.39 3.77 -5.52
CA ALA A 47 13.02 3.63 -6.84
C ALA A 47 11.97 3.54 -7.96
N LEU A 48 10.88 2.83 -7.73
CA LEU A 48 9.73 2.80 -8.63
C LEU A 48 9.14 4.18 -8.83
N ALA A 49 8.89 4.93 -7.74
CA ALA A 49 8.37 6.29 -7.81
C ALA A 49 9.28 7.19 -8.65
N MET A 50 10.59 7.15 -8.42
CA MET A 50 11.56 7.93 -9.18
C MET A 50 11.60 7.56 -10.66
N LYS A 51 11.54 6.27 -11.00
CA LYS A 51 11.51 5.83 -12.42
C LYS A 51 10.21 6.23 -13.13
N VAL A 52 9.07 6.08 -12.45
CA VAL A 52 7.76 6.32 -13.05
C VAL A 52 7.45 7.81 -13.16
N LEU A 53 7.85 8.62 -12.17
CA LEU A 53 7.47 10.01 -12.04
C LEU A 53 8.55 11.01 -12.49
N ASN A 54 9.67 10.54 -13.03
CA ASN A 54 10.90 11.31 -13.26
C ASN A 54 10.67 12.71 -13.87
N ASN A 55 9.80 12.83 -14.88
CA ASN A 55 9.56 14.11 -15.56
C ASN A 55 8.22 14.77 -15.18
N ASP A 56 7.40 14.10 -14.36
CA ASP A 56 6.03 14.53 -14.10
C ASP A 56 5.86 15.20 -12.74
N VAL A 57 6.93 15.24 -11.93
CA VAL A 57 6.89 15.81 -10.58
C VAL A 57 7.94 16.90 -10.40
N LYS A 58 7.65 17.86 -9.50
CA LYS A 58 8.57 18.95 -9.16
C LYS A 58 9.65 18.54 -8.14
N GLY A 59 9.50 17.39 -7.50
CA GLY A 59 10.44 16.84 -6.54
C GLY A 59 9.83 15.70 -5.75
N CYS A 60 10.69 14.92 -5.08
CA CYS A 60 10.29 13.84 -4.19
C CYS A 60 10.86 14.08 -2.79
N LEU A 61 10.04 13.80 -1.77
CA LEU A 61 10.45 13.79 -0.37
C LEU A 61 10.34 12.37 0.16
N PHE A 62 11.40 11.88 0.77
CA PHE A 62 11.44 10.55 1.40
C PHE A 62 11.77 10.68 2.88
N PHE A 63 11.05 9.95 3.70
CA PHE A 63 11.21 9.93 5.15
C PHE A 63 11.51 8.51 5.59
N ASP A 64 12.54 8.32 6.39
CA ASP A 64 12.85 7.05 7.03
C ASP A 64 13.65 7.29 8.31
N LEU A 65 13.54 6.39 9.27
CA LEU A 65 14.38 6.36 10.46
C LEU A 65 15.74 5.73 10.17
N GLU A 66 15.81 4.87 9.16
CA GLU A 66 17.04 4.20 8.74
C GLU A 66 17.82 5.04 7.75
N LYS A 67 18.90 5.64 8.22
CA LYS A 67 19.79 6.45 7.38
C LYS A 67 20.31 5.67 6.16
N GLY A 68 20.64 4.39 6.33
CA GLY A 68 21.12 3.55 5.23
C GLY A 68 20.11 3.38 4.11
N ALA A 69 18.80 3.32 4.41
CA ALA A 69 17.74 3.30 3.41
C ALA A 69 17.71 4.62 2.62
N LEU A 70 17.83 5.75 3.30
CA LEU A 70 17.87 7.07 2.66
C LEU A 70 19.13 7.25 1.79
N ASP A 71 20.30 6.82 2.26
CA ASP A 71 21.56 6.86 1.50
C ASP A 71 21.43 6.03 0.20
N ASN A 72 20.74 4.88 0.24
CA ASN A 72 20.45 4.07 -0.95
C ASN A 72 19.51 4.80 -1.93
N ILE A 73 18.51 5.52 -1.46
CA ILE A 73 17.61 6.34 -2.29
C ILE A 73 18.42 7.41 -3.03
N GLU A 74 19.29 8.13 -2.33
CA GLU A 74 20.14 9.16 -2.92
C GLU A 74 21.14 8.58 -3.93
N LEU A 75 21.74 7.43 -3.61
CA LEU A 75 22.64 6.72 -4.52
C LEU A 75 21.91 6.31 -5.80
N PHE A 76 20.73 5.73 -5.66
CA PHE A 76 19.89 5.37 -6.80
C PHE A 76 19.56 6.59 -7.68
N ALA A 77 19.13 7.69 -7.05
CA ALA A 77 18.79 8.92 -7.78
C ALA A 77 19.98 9.45 -8.60
N ARG A 78 21.18 9.46 -8.01
CA ARG A 78 22.41 9.85 -8.71
C ARG A 78 22.75 8.92 -9.87
N ASN A 79 22.68 7.62 -9.66
CA ASN A 79 23.05 6.61 -10.65
C ASN A 79 22.06 6.57 -11.84
N GLN A 80 20.80 6.90 -11.61
CA GLN A 80 19.75 6.94 -12.64
C GLN A 80 19.56 8.34 -13.24
N ALA A 81 20.38 9.32 -12.86
CA ALA A 81 20.26 10.71 -13.28
C ALA A 81 18.82 11.25 -13.15
N VAL A 82 18.19 10.96 -11.99
CA VAL A 82 16.81 11.40 -11.71
C VAL A 82 16.75 12.93 -11.73
N THR A 83 15.90 13.47 -12.60
CA THR A 83 15.85 14.91 -12.89
C THR A 83 15.20 15.74 -11.78
N PRO A 84 14.04 15.35 -11.18
CA PRO A 84 13.43 16.14 -10.12
C PRO A 84 14.28 16.09 -8.84
N PRO A 85 14.34 17.20 -8.09
CA PRO A 85 15.05 17.24 -6.83
C PRO A 85 14.58 16.15 -5.88
N ILE A 86 15.53 15.41 -5.32
CA ILE A 86 15.28 14.41 -4.30
C ILE A 86 15.74 14.95 -2.96
N ARG A 87 14.89 14.88 -1.96
CA ARG A 87 15.19 15.26 -0.58
C ARG A 87 14.86 14.11 0.35
N THR A 88 15.82 13.68 1.13
CA THR A 88 15.69 12.67 2.16
C THR A 88 15.66 13.33 3.55
N LEU A 89 14.86 12.79 4.45
CA LEU A 89 14.68 13.30 5.81
C LEU A 89 14.76 12.13 6.79
N ASN A 90 15.85 12.09 7.55
CA ASN A 90 16.05 11.06 8.56
C ASN A 90 15.33 11.44 9.86
N CYS A 91 14.05 11.15 9.91
CA CYS A 91 13.17 11.41 11.05
C CYS A 91 11.94 10.52 11.01
N ASP A 92 11.19 10.50 12.11
CA ASP A 92 9.85 9.92 12.14
C ASP A 92 8.99 10.52 11.03
N SER A 93 8.50 9.65 10.14
CA SER A 93 7.76 10.08 8.94
C SER A 93 6.39 10.68 9.27
N ILE A 94 5.75 10.25 10.37
CA ILE A 94 4.48 10.83 10.83
C ILE A 94 4.69 12.29 11.19
N ASP A 95 5.65 12.56 12.08
CA ASP A 95 5.95 13.93 12.52
C ASP A 95 6.50 14.79 11.39
N GLY A 96 7.39 14.21 10.58
CA GLY A 96 8.01 14.89 9.45
C GLY A 96 6.97 15.36 8.43
N VAL A 97 6.04 14.50 8.06
CA VAL A 97 4.97 14.85 7.11
C VAL A 97 3.99 15.82 7.75
N LEU A 98 3.51 15.58 8.98
CA LEU A 98 2.55 16.48 9.65
C LEU A 98 3.07 17.92 9.76
N LYS A 99 4.35 18.12 10.04
CA LYS A 99 4.97 19.45 10.07
C LYS A 99 4.99 20.13 8.72
N LEU A 100 5.05 19.39 7.62
CA LEU A 100 5.15 19.93 6.27
C LEU A 100 3.80 20.08 5.57
N LEU A 101 2.73 19.41 6.03
CA LEU A 101 1.45 19.32 5.33
C LEU A 101 0.92 20.66 4.85
N SER A 102 0.93 21.70 5.72
CA SER A 102 0.40 23.03 5.39
C SER A 102 1.24 23.77 4.33
N SER A 103 2.50 23.40 4.15
CA SER A 103 3.41 24.02 3.18
C SER A 103 3.48 23.26 1.85
N LEU A 104 2.97 22.04 1.80
CA LEU A 104 2.95 21.22 0.59
C LEU A 104 1.84 21.68 -0.36
N PRO A 105 2.09 21.66 -1.69
CA PRO A 105 1.05 21.96 -2.68
C PRO A 105 -0.12 20.97 -2.61
N LYS A 106 -1.34 21.43 -2.92
CA LYS A 106 -2.51 20.52 -3.06
C LYS A 106 -2.32 19.44 -4.13
N SER A 107 -1.45 19.67 -5.10
CA SER A 107 -1.09 18.69 -6.14
C SER A 107 -0.16 17.57 -5.64
N THR A 108 0.26 17.62 -4.38
CA THR A 108 1.09 16.56 -3.78
C THR A 108 0.36 15.22 -3.82
N PHE A 109 1.08 14.18 -4.21
CA PHE A 109 0.68 12.80 -4.03
C PHE A 109 1.43 12.23 -2.84
N LEU A 110 0.70 11.70 -1.86
CA LEU A 110 1.26 11.10 -0.66
C LEU A 110 1.11 9.59 -0.72
N HIS A 111 2.22 8.87 -0.74
CA HIS A 111 2.28 7.41 -0.60
C HIS A 111 2.73 7.07 0.81
N ILE A 112 1.95 6.27 1.51
CA ILE A 112 2.16 5.88 2.90
C ILE A 112 2.19 4.35 2.93
N ASP A 113 3.31 3.78 3.36
CA ASP A 113 3.57 2.33 3.30
C ASP A 113 4.16 1.84 4.65
N PRO A 114 3.38 1.91 5.75
CA PRO A 114 3.81 1.42 7.04
C PRO A 114 3.45 -0.05 7.21
N TYR A 115 4.12 -0.71 8.14
CA TYR A 115 3.72 -2.04 8.58
C TYR A 115 2.45 -2.00 9.45
N GLU A 116 2.34 -1.02 10.36
CA GLU A 116 1.24 -0.86 11.33
C GLU A 116 0.63 0.55 11.22
N ILE A 117 -0.56 0.66 10.65
CA ILE A 117 -1.21 1.97 10.40
C ILE A 117 -1.81 2.62 11.63
N ASP A 118 -2.10 1.83 12.66
CA ASP A 118 -2.75 2.23 13.91
C ASP A 118 -1.76 2.46 15.05
N LYS A 119 -0.49 2.11 14.85
CA LYS A 119 0.56 2.38 15.84
C LYS A 119 0.80 3.88 16.00
N THR A 120 0.74 4.33 17.23
CA THR A 120 1.03 5.72 17.56
C THR A 120 2.54 5.96 17.68
N ASN A 121 2.99 7.09 17.16
CA ASN A 121 4.32 7.59 17.43
C ASN A 121 4.41 8.21 18.85
N ASN A 122 5.58 8.74 19.23
CA ASN A 122 5.82 9.36 20.53
C ASN A 122 4.92 10.58 20.82
N ASN A 123 4.35 11.21 19.78
CA ASN A 123 3.45 12.36 19.89
C ASN A 123 1.96 11.96 19.83
N GLY A 124 1.64 10.66 19.83
CA GLY A 124 0.29 10.12 19.84
C GLY A 124 -0.41 10.18 18.47
N HIS A 125 0.33 10.43 17.39
CA HIS A 125 -0.18 10.42 16.01
C HIS A 125 0.05 9.07 15.33
N THR A 126 -0.80 8.75 14.36
CA THR A 126 -0.72 7.54 13.55
C THR A 126 -0.57 7.88 12.06
N TYR A 127 -0.24 6.90 11.22
CA TYR A 127 -0.23 7.07 9.77
C TYR A 127 -1.60 7.45 9.19
N LEU A 128 -2.68 6.98 9.83
CA LEU A 128 -4.02 7.38 9.43
C LEU A 128 -4.31 8.86 9.72
N ASP A 129 -3.72 9.44 10.77
CA ASP A 129 -3.82 10.88 11.05
C ASP A 129 -3.10 11.70 9.97
N VAL A 130 -1.97 11.21 9.46
CA VAL A 130 -1.25 11.81 8.31
C VAL A 130 -2.13 11.79 7.06
N LEU A 131 -2.71 10.63 6.73
CA LEU A 131 -3.62 10.49 5.59
C LEU A 131 -4.82 11.43 5.70
N ILE A 132 -5.45 11.49 6.87
CA ILE A 132 -6.61 12.37 7.14
C ILE A 132 -6.21 13.83 6.97
N GLY A 133 -5.07 14.26 7.52
CA GLY A 133 -4.56 15.62 7.40
C GLY A 133 -4.34 16.01 5.94
N ALA A 134 -3.65 15.18 5.17
CA ALA A 134 -3.40 15.39 3.75
C ALA A 134 -4.70 15.40 2.92
N THR A 135 -5.61 14.48 3.21
CA THR A 135 -6.93 14.39 2.54
C THR A 135 -7.73 15.69 2.71
N LYS A 136 -7.78 16.24 3.94
CA LYS A 136 -8.47 17.50 4.22
C LYS A 136 -7.87 18.71 3.50
N LEU A 137 -6.59 18.67 3.20
CA LEU A 137 -5.89 19.69 2.41
C LEU A 137 -6.06 19.50 0.89
N GLY A 138 -6.78 18.46 0.47
CA GLY A 138 -7.06 18.16 -0.93
C GLY A 138 -5.93 17.42 -1.65
N MET A 139 -4.95 16.90 -0.93
CA MET A 139 -3.86 16.09 -1.49
C MET A 139 -4.38 14.72 -1.87
N LYS A 140 -3.79 14.12 -2.92
CA LYS A 140 -4.05 12.74 -3.31
C LYS A 140 -3.25 11.80 -2.42
N CYS A 141 -3.91 10.81 -1.84
CA CYS A 141 -3.25 9.89 -0.92
C CYS A 141 -3.48 8.43 -1.31
N LEU A 142 -2.45 7.63 -1.09
CA LEU A 142 -2.48 6.18 -1.16
C LEU A 142 -1.80 5.64 0.09
N LEU A 143 -2.50 4.81 0.86
CA LEU A 143 -1.97 4.13 2.03
C LEU A 143 -2.11 2.63 1.84
N TRP A 144 -0.98 1.92 1.97
CA TRP A 144 -0.96 0.47 2.06
C TRP A 144 -1.00 0.04 3.53
N TYR A 145 -1.61 -1.10 3.81
CA TYR A 145 -1.58 -1.73 5.13
C TYR A 145 -1.66 -3.25 5.01
N GLY A 146 -1.01 -3.94 5.95
CA GLY A 146 -1.06 -5.39 6.08
C GLY A 146 -1.91 -5.81 7.28
N PHE A 147 -2.37 -7.06 7.29
CA PHE A 147 -3.00 -7.71 8.43
C PHE A 147 -2.60 -9.17 8.51
N MET A 148 -2.38 -9.67 9.73
CA MET A 148 -1.90 -11.04 9.97
C MET A 148 -3.05 -12.03 10.11
N THR A 149 -4.21 -11.58 10.58
CA THR A 149 -5.40 -12.42 10.81
C THR A 149 -6.66 -11.71 10.31
N ILE A 150 -7.75 -12.47 10.17
CA ILE A 150 -9.08 -11.88 9.86
C ILE A 150 -9.54 -10.96 10.99
N ASN A 151 -9.20 -11.28 12.25
CA ASN A 151 -9.53 -10.41 13.36
C ASN A 151 -8.79 -9.08 13.28
N ASP A 152 -7.47 -9.09 12.96
CA ASP A 152 -6.71 -7.86 12.78
C ASP A 152 -7.30 -7.01 11.66
N LYS A 153 -7.66 -7.63 10.52
CA LYS A 153 -8.37 -6.96 9.43
C LYS A 153 -9.63 -6.25 9.93
N GLN A 154 -10.48 -6.94 10.72
CA GLN A 154 -11.70 -6.37 11.24
C GLN A 154 -11.45 -5.20 12.20
N VAL A 155 -10.43 -5.32 13.05
CA VAL A 155 -10.01 -4.25 13.96
C VAL A 155 -9.52 -3.02 13.17
N LEU A 156 -8.66 -3.23 12.17
CA LEU A 156 -8.15 -2.14 11.32
C LEU A 156 -9.27 -1.46 10.53
N ASN A 157 -10.18 -2.22 9.94
CA ASN A 157 -11.31 -1.67 9.18
C ASN A 157 -12.24 -0.85 10.08
N LYS A 158 -12.51 -1.33 11.29
CA LYS A 158 -13.28 -0.58 12.30
C LYS A 158 -12.56 0.72 12.66
N TYR A 159 -11.27 0.64 12.96
CA TYR A 159 -10.44 1.79 13.29
C TYR A 159 -10.47 2.87 12.19
N MET A 160 -10.27 2.48 10.92
CA MET A 160 -10.33 3.38 9.78
C MET A 160 -11.72 4.03 9.65
N SER A 161 -12.78 3.23 9.74
CA SER A 161 -14.17 3.71 9.66
C SER A 161 -14.49 4.74 10.76
N GLU A 162 -14.15 4.44 12.00
CA GLU A 162 -14.39 5.34 13.13
C GLU A 162 -13.63 6.67 12.98
N LYS A 163 -12.36 6.62 12.58
CA LYS A 163 -11.55 7.81 12.32
C LYS A 163 -12.14 8.66 11.18
N PHE A 164 -12.52 8.05 10.06
CA PHE A 164 -13.09 8.75 8.91
C PHE A 164 -14.45 9.36 9.22
N ASN A 165 -15.32 8.61 9.89
CA ASN A 165 -16.63 9.12 10.32
C ASN A 165 -16.50 10.31 11.27
N LYS A 166 -15.58 10.24 12.25
CA LYS A 166 -15.31 11.32 13.19
C LYS A 166 -14.93 12.64 12.49
N VAL A 167 -14.27 12.55 11.34
CA VAL A 167 -13.78 13.74 10.60
C VAL A 167 -14.58 14.06 9.34
N GLY A 168 -15.62 13.27 9.04
CA GLY A 168 -16.53 13.49 7.91
C GLY A 168 -15.97 13.10 6.54
N ILE A 169 -14.92 12.26 6.46
CA ILE A 169 -14.41 11.73 5.19
C ILE A 169 -15.31 10.57 4.75
N LYS A 170 -16.00 10.76 3.61
CA LYS A 170 -16.92 9.76 3.04
C LYS A 170 -16.47 9.24 1.68
N ASP A 171 -15.64 10.00 0.98
CA ASP A 171 -15.14 9.64 -0.36
C ASP A 171 -13.74 9.06 -0.25
N TYR A 172 -13.68 7.74 -0.32
CA TYR A 172 -12.45 6.95 -0.35
C TYR A 172 -12.67 5.63 -1.09
N THR A 173 -11.59 5.05 -1.57
CA THR A 173 -11.57 3.69 -2.14
C THR A 173 -10.69 2.81 -1.29
N CYS A 174 -11.20 1.65 -0.91
CA CYS A 174 -10.42 0.62 -0.24
C CYS A 174 -10.60 -0.72 -0.94
N ALA A 175 -9.49 -1.32 -1.35
CA ALA A 175 -9.43 -2.62 -1.96
C ALA A 175 -8.50 -3.53 -1.16
N GLU A 176 -8.96 -4.74 -0.82
CA GLU A 176 -8.24 -5.68 0.03
C GLU A 176 -8.08 -7.03 -0.67
N LEU A 177 -6.92 -7.63 -0.45
CA LEU A 177 -6.58 -8.99 -0.87
C LEU A 177 -6.35 -9.85 0.36
N ILE A 178 -6.99 -11.02 0.43
CA ILE A 178 -6.86 -12.00 1.52
C ILE A 178 -6.34 -13.30 0.94
N MET A 179 -5.20 -13.77 1.43
CA MET A 179 -4.53 -14.99 0.96
C MET A 179 -4.94 -16.20 1.81
N ASN A 180 -6.06 -16.84 1.47
CA ASN A 180 -6.59 -17.96 2.24
C ASN A 180 -5.65 -19.17 2.30
N ALA A 181 -4.81 -19.36 1.30
CA ALA A 181 -3.84 -20.46 1.27
C ALA A 181 -2.86 -20.38 2.45
N ILE A 182 -2.42 -19.18 2.83
CA ILE A 182 -1.54 -18.97 4.00
C ILE A 182 -2.23 -19.45 5.28
N LYS A 183 -3.52 -19.12 5.44
CA LYS A 183 -4.32 -19.52 6.60
C LYS A 183 -4.43 -21.03 6.77
N LYS A 184 -4.31 -21.79 5.69
CA LYS A 184 -4.46 -23.26 5.67
C LYS A 184 -3.11 -24.00 5.73
N ASP A 185 -2.00 -23.31 6.00
CA ASP A 185 -0.64 -23.87 5.93
C ASP A 185 -0.34 -24.58 4.58
N THR A 186 -0.95 -24.11 3.50
CA THR A 186 -0.81 -24.71 2.17
C THR A 186 0.24 -24.03 1.30
N VAL A 187 0.90 -23.00 1.80
CA VAL A 187 1.99 -22.31 1.12
C VAL A 187 3.36 -22.73 1.66
N VAL A 188 4.32 -22.80 0.78
CA VAL A 188 5.71 -23.20 1.12
C VAL A 188 6.39 -22.12 1.96
N CYS A 189 5.94 -20.87 1.85
CA CYS A 189 6.47 -19.77 2.63
C CYS A 189 5.33 -18.92 3.21
N ASN A 190 5.51 -18.45 4.45
CA ASN A 190 4.59 -17.53 5.09
C ASN A 190 5.19 -16.11 5.00
N PRO A 191 4.58 -15.18 4.24
CA PRO A 191 5.08 -13.82 4.13
C PRO A 191 4.87 -12.97 5.40
N GLY A 192 4.40 -13.56 6.50
CA GLY A 192 4.13 -12.85 7.75
C GLY A 192 2.83 -12.05 7.75
N ILE A 193 2.06 -12.06 6.64
CA ILE A 193 0.76 -11.39 6.53
C ILE A 193 -0.26 -12.31 5.89
N LEU A 194 -1.51 -12.26 6.36
CA LEU A 194 -2.62 -12.96 5.73
C LEU A 194 -3.13 -12.22 4.49
N GLY A 195 -2.99 -10.91 4.48
CA GLY A 195 -3.45 -10.08 3.38
C GLY A 195 -3.07 -8.62 3.57
N SER A 196 -3.46 -7.83 2.60
CA SER A 196 -3.20 -6.39 2.61
C SER A 196 -4.34 -5.60 1.97
N GLY A 197 -4.37 -4.31 2.25
CA GLY A 197 -5.31 -3.38 1.66
C GLY A 197 -4.63 -2.11 1.15
N ILE A 198 -5.27 -1.47 0.20
CA ILE A 198 -4.94 -0.14 -0.28
C ILE A 198 -6.11 0.79 0.03
N LEU A 199 -5.84 1.86 0.75
CA LEU A 199 -6.78 2.92 1.06
C LEU A 199 -6.39 4.19 0.32
N ALA A 200 -7.28 4.69 -0.53
CA ALA A 200 -7.02 5.85 -1.39
C ALA A 200 -8.05 6.96 -1.16
N THR A 201 -7.58 8.21 -1.12
CA THR A 201 -8.43 9.40 -0.99
C THR A 201 -8.06 10.47 -2.01
N ASN A 202 -9.04 11.29 -2.41
CA ASN A 202 -8.90 12.38 -3.39
C ASN A 202 -8.36 11.93 -4.76
N LEU A 203 -8.46 10.65 -5.09
CA LEU A 203 -8.11 10.15 -6.42
C LEU A 203 -9.26 10.39 -7.41
N SER A 204 -8.93 10.42 -8.70
CA SER A 204 -9.94 10.45 -9.74
C SER A 204 -10.72 9.13 -9.79
N GLN A 205 -11.96 9.18 -10.30
CA GLN A 205 -12.77 7.98 -10.51
C GLN A 205 -12.02 6.93 -11.36
N LYS A 206 -11.31 7.40 -12.40
CA LYS A 206 -10.46 6.52 -13.23
C LYS A 206 -9.38 5.83 -12.43
N SER A 207 -8.68 6.57 -11.54
CA SER A 207 -7.64 5.98 -10.69
C SER A 207 -8.21 4.97 -9.70
N ASN A 208 -9.37 5.27 -9.12
CA ASN A 208 -10.07 4.34 -8.22
C ASN A 208 -10.49 3.04 -8.94
N SER A 209 -10.99 3.13 -10.18
CA SER A 209 -11.29 1.94 -11.00
C SER A 209 -10.02 1.12 -11.26
N ILE A 210 -8.91 1.77 -11.61
CA ILE A 210 -7.63 1.08 -11.84
C ILE A 210 -7.18 0.33 -10.58
N ILE A 211 -7.25 0.93 -9.40
CA ILE A 211 -6.91 0.25 -8.14
C ILE A 211 -7.75 -1.02 -7.97
N LYS A 212 -9.07 -0.91 -8.13
CA LYS A 212 -9.99 -2.05 -7.99
C LYS A 212 -9.72 -3.15 -9.01
N ASP A 213 -9.53 -2.78 -10.26
CA ASP A 213 -9.33 -3.73 -11.36
C ASP A 213 -8.00 -4.49 -11.21
N TYR A 214 -6.91 -3.78 -10.88
CA TYR A 214 -5.62 -4.43 -10.63
C TYR A 214 -5.65 -5.28 -9.36
N SER A 215 -6.31 -4.83 -8.29
CA SER A 215 -6.47 -5.64 -7.07
C SER A 215 -7.23 -6.95 -7.34
N LYS A 216 -8.29 -6.92 -8.16
CA LYS A 216 -9.01 -8.13 -8.58
C LYS A 216 -8.12 -9.08 -9.40
N LYS A 217 -7.29 -8.52 -10.29
CA LYS A 217 -6.33 -9.31 -11.06
C LYS A 217 -5.23 -9.92 -10.21
N LEU A 218 -4.71 -9.18 -9.22
CA LEU A 218 -3.76 -9.70 -8.26
C LEU A 218 -4.33 -10.87 -7.46
N VAL A 219 -5.60 -10.79 -7.05
CA VAL A 219 -6.27 -11.93 -6.39
C VAL A 219 -6.23 -13.18 -7.29
N GLY A 220 -6.42 -13.01 -8.59
CA GLY A 220 -6.46 -14.11 -9.56
C GLY A 220 -5.14 -14.88 -9.73
N ILE A 221 -4.00 -14.30 -9.35
CA ILE A 221 -2.70 -14.98 -9.43
C ILE A 221 -2.31 -15.71 -8.13
N TYR A 222 -3.05 -15.53 -7.05
CA TYR A 222 -2.84 -16.26 -5.79
C TYR A 222 -3.90 -17.34 -5.62
N LYS A 223 -3.46 -18.54 -5.29
CA LYS A 223 -4.38 -19.66 -5.04
C LYS A 223 -5.28 -19.36 -3.84
N ASP A 224 -6.59 -19.57 -4.03
CA ASP A 224 -7.60 -19.38 -2.98
C ASP A 224 -7.61 -17.96 -2.34
N ALA A 225 -7.12 -16.95 -3.03
CA ALA A 225 -7.20 -15.58 -2.54
C ALA A 225 -8.60 -14.98 -2.75
N LEU A 226 -8.96 -14.03 -1.91
CA LEU A 226 -10.23 -13.32 -1.96
C LEU A 226 -9.99 -11.83 -2.15
N TYR A 227 -10.80 -11.24 -3.03
CA TYR A 227 -10.93 -9.79 -3.14
C TYR A 227 -12.06 -9.29 -2.25
N GLN A 228 -11.81 -8.21 -1.53
CA GLN A 228 -12.85 -7.47 -0.81
C GLN A 228 -12.71 -5.97 -1.05
N GLU A 229 -13.85 -5.28 -1.10
CA GLU A 229 -13.90 -3.83 -0.93
C GLU A 229 -14.32 -3.54 0.50
N PHE A 230 -13.62 -2.63 1.15
CA PHE A 230 -14.04 -2.10 2.42
C PHE A 230 -14.92 -0.88 2.18
N ASP A 231 -16.12 -0.92 2.73
CA ASP A 231 -17.04 0.19 2.77
C ASP A 231 -17.38 0.47 4.24
N GLY A 232 -17.04 1.68 4.71
CA GLY A 232 -17.29 2.10 6.09
C GLY A 232 -18.75 1.99 6.52
N SER A 233 -19.70 2.01 5.59
CA SER A 233 -21.13 1.83 5.89
C SER A 233 -21.45 0.43 6.43
N LEU A 234 -20.64 -0.59 6.10
CA LEU A 234 -20.83 -1.96 6.60
C LEU A 234 -20.62 -2.10 8.11
N TYR A 235 -20.00 -1.11 8.74
CA TYR A 235 -19.78 -1.11 10.20
C TYR A 235 -20.86 -0.35 11.00
N HIS A 236 -21.74 0.40 10.32
CA HIS A 236 -22.90 1.03 10.96
C HIS A 236 -24.09 0.08 11.14
N ASP A 237 -24.16 -0.99 10.31
CA ASP A 237 -25.17 -2.01 10.40
C ASP A 237 -24.54 -3.35 10.78
N THR A 238 -24.60 -3.67 12.05
CA THR A 238 -24.42 -5.04 12.49
C THR A 238 -23.00 -5.49 12.88
N ILE A 239 -22.74 -5.35 14.09
CA ILE A 239 -22.58 -6.56 14.95
C ILE A 239 -23.89 -7.40 14.85
N SER A 240 -24.39 -7.71 13.71
CA SER A 240 -25.50 -8.61 13.52
C SER A 240 -25.03 -9.93 12.93
N LYS A 241 -25.48 -10.99 13.60
CA LYS A 241 -25.35 -12.43 13.39
C LYS A 241 -25.31 -12.96 11.93
N LYS A 242 -25.43 -12.11 10.88
CA LYS A 242 -25.45 -12.54 9.47
C LYS A 242 -24.08 -12.73 8.82
N GLN A 243 -23.02 -12.05 9.29
CA GLN A 243 -21.67 -12.28 8.75
C GLN A 243 -21.09 -13.64 9.17
N ASN A 244 -21.43 -14.13 10.36
CA ASN A 244 -21.04 -15.47 10.78
C ASN A 244 -21.67 -16.61 9.95
N ILE A 245 -22.74 -16.36 9.21
CA ILE A 245 -23.44 -17.37 8.41
C ILE A 245 -22.81 -17.48 7.00
N ARG A 246 -22.28 -16.40 6.41
CA ARG A 246 -21.60 -16.47 5.12
C ARG A 246 -20.22 -17.08 5.18
N ILE A 247 -19.48 -16.86 6.27
CA ILE A 247 -18.17 -17.50 6.50
C ILE A 247 -18.29 -19.00 6.76
N LYS A 248 -19.41 -19.47 7.34
CA LYS A 248 -19.66 -20.90 7.60
C LYS A 248 -20.09 -21.73 6.38
N ARG A 249 -20.45 -21.12 5.25
CA ARG A 249 -20.92 -21.87 4.05
C ARG A 249 -19.83 -22.18 3.02
N HIS A 250 -18.58 -21.78 3.29
CA HIS A 250 -17.43 -22.08 2.42
C HIS A 250 -16.21 -22.63 3.20
N LEU A 251 -16.46 -23.27 4.35
CA LEU A 251 -15.49 -24.14 5.04
C LEU A 251 -15.77 -25.60 4.69
#